data_cdcfee27246d58097cad44d46df5abd2
#
_entry.id   cdcfee27246d58097cad44d46df5abd2
#
_cell.length_a   1.000
_cell.length_b   1.000
_cell.length_c   1.000
_cell.angle_alpha   90.00
_cell.angle_beta   90.00
_cell.angle_gamma   90.00
#
_symmetry.space_group_name_H-M   'P 1'
#
loop_
_entity.id
_entity.type
_entity.pdbx_description
1 polymer ?
#
loop_
_entity_poly.entity_id
_entity_poly.type
_entity_poly.pdbx_seq_one_letter_code
_entity_poly.pdbx_strand_id
1 'polypeptide(L)'
;MKETTAESTIQLKPNHSYGIDLLKFLALLLIFNSHIDIAYGSYRALATGGAIGDVLFFFCSGFTLFLRPTNSISEFPNWYKKRISRIFPSVFAVAIIRCLFFDTHDDIITIIISWNDWFIPCIMMYYVIIYIIGVYARQYIKHIIIGISVIGAVYFAIESQNIPYNMYGNTYLKWILFFNFMLMGAKMGICFPKKTESLTKLLIQAFAALVLYYVFYFIGQRSTSDLRYIQFISYIPLFILVQRLFMIGEHPKAQAVFMRKRVFPFIAFIGGLCLEVYLVQYYLITDRLNHLFPLNILLIFAAVVITAYFARCLARIIRQTFQTEPYNWREVVKMY
;
A
#
# COMPACT_ATOMS: atom_id res chain seq x y z
N MET A 1 9.06 -46.21 10.05
CA MET A 1 8.24 -45.53 9.05
C MET A 1 8.06 -44.09 9.47
N LYS A 2 8.83 -43.16 8.89
CA LYS A 2 8.60 -41.72 9.03
C LYS A 2 7.94 -41.29 7.73
N GLU A 3 6.63 -41.12 7.72
CA GLU A 3 5.94 -40.39 6.67
C GLU A 3 6.29 -38.93 6.81
N THR A 4 7.22 -38.48 5.98
CA THR A 4 7.46 -37.09 5.71
C THR A 4 6.26 -36.59 4.89
N THR A 5 5.31 -35.97 5.55
CA THR A 5 4.25 -35.21 4.89
C THR A 5 4.89 -34.12 4.03
N ALA A 6 5.06 -34.38 2.74
CA ALA A 6 5.40 -33.40 1.75
C ALA A 6 4.25 -32.40 1.67
N GLU A 7 4.35 -31.29 2.42
CA GLU A 7 3.46 -30.13 2.24
C GLU A 7 3.60 -29.67 0.79
N SER A 8 2.60 -29.95 -0.04
CA SER A 8 2.62 -29.64 -1.46
C SER A 8 2.73 -28.11 -1.65
N THR A 9 3.85 -27.69 -2.17
CA THR A 9 4.12 -26.30 -2.55
C THR A 9 3.23 -25.90 -3.73
N ILE A 10 2.76 -24.66 -3.74
CA ILE A 10 1.95 -24.11 -4.84
C ILE A 10 2.81 -24.04 -6.11
N GLN A 11 2.28 -24.46 -7.26
CA GLN A 11 2.96 -24.33 -8.54
C GLN A 11 3.19 -22.84 -8.85
N LEU A 12 4.45 -22.46 -9.02
CA LEU A 12 4.86 -21.07 -9.29
C LEU A 12 4.44 -20.67 -10.71
N LYS A 13 3.71 -19.54 -10.81
CA LYS A 13 3.40 -18.95 -12.12
C LYS A 13 4.64 -18.21 -12.63
N PRO A 14 5.08 -18.45 -13.88
CA PRO A 14 6.20 -17.71 -14.46
C PRO A 14 5.84 -16.20 -14.48
N ASN A 15 6.79 -15.34 -14.16
CA ASN A 15 6.66 -13.88 -14.11
C ASN A 15 5.69 -13.32 -13.04
N HIS A 16 5.32 -14.10 -12.03
CA HIS A 16 4.58 -13.60 -10.87
C HIS A 16 5.56 -13.34 -9.70
N SER A 17 5.48 -12.17 -9.09
CA SER A 17 6.25 -11.82 -7.89
C SER A 17 5.41 -12.10 -6.65
N TYR A 18 5.71 -13.16 -5.96
CA TYR A 18 5.03 -13.52 -4.71
C TYR A 18 5.43 -12.60 -3.54
N GLY A 19 6.61 -11.98 -3.63
CA GLY A 19 7.03 -10.94 -2.70
C GLY A 19 6.11 -9.72 -2.75
N ILE A 20 5.58 -9.37 -3.91
CA ILE A 20 4.60 -8.28 -4.03
C ILE A 20 3.30 -8.60 -3.31
N ASP A 21 2.82 -9.85 -3.33
CA ASP A 21 1.62 -10.22 -2.59
C ASP A 21 1.85 -10.15 -1.07
N LEU A 22 3.03 -10.58 -0.60
CA LEU A 22 3.44 -10.40 0.79
C LEU A 22 3.52 -8.93 1.19
N LEU A 23 4.10 -8.07 0.33
CA LEU A 23 4.20 -6.64 0.62
C LEU A 23 2.83 -5.96 0.66
N LYS A 24 1.89 -6.33 -0.19
CA LYS A 24 0.50 -5.82 -0.13
C LYS A 24 -0.19 -6.22 1.17
N PHE A 25 0.01 -7.47 1.60
CA PHE A 25 -0.49 -7.95 2.88
C PHE A 25 0.08 -7.14 4.06
N LEU A 26 1.40 -6.94 4.09
CA LEU A 26 2.05 -6.11 5.10
C LEU A 26 1.58 -4.66 5.06
N ALA A 27 1.45 -4.08 3.87
CA ALA A 27 0.95 -2.73 3.66
C ALA A 27 -0.45 -2.56 4.27
N LEU A 28 -1.37 -3.49 3.98
CA LEU A 28 -2.71 -3.48 4.54
C LEU A 28 -2.70 -3.51 6.07
N LEU A 29 -1.94 -4.44 6.66
CA LEU A 29 -1.86 -4.55 8.12
C LEU A 29 -1.31 -3.28 8.77
N LEU A 30 -0.27 -2.66 8.19
CA LEU A 30 0.35 -1.45 8.72
C LEU A 30 -0.57 -0.22 8.56
N ILE A 31 -1.27 -0.09 7.44
CA ILE A 31 -2.25 0.98 7.21
C ILE A 31 -3.41 0.80 8.20
N PHE A 32 -4.00 -0.39 8.29
CA PHE A 32 -5.07 -0.67 9.24
C PHE A 32 -4.62 -0.35 10.67
N ASN A 33 -3.46 -0.86 11.09
CA ASN A 33 -2.94 -0.60 12.44
C ASN A 33 -2.79 0.89 12.76
N SER A 34 -2.41 1.71 11.79
CA SER A 34 -2.21 3.14 12.01
C SER A 34 -3.51 3.94 12.19
N HIS A 35 -4.65 3.38 11.81
CA HIS A 35 -5.94 4.04 11.88
C HIS A 35 -6.81 3.61 13.07
N ILE A 36 -6.42 2.54 13.78
CA ILE A 36 -7.20 2.01 14.92
C ILE A 36 -6.77 2.57 16.29
N ASP A 37 -6.21 3.77 16.33
CA ASP A 37 -5.69 4.40 17.55
C ASP A 37 -6.73 4.49 18.67
N ILE A 38 -7.99 4.81 18.35
CA ILE A 38 -9.08 4.86 19.32
C ILE A 38 -9.40 3.49 19.93
N ALA A 39 -9.20 2.41 19.17
CA ALA A 39 -9.44 1.04 19.65
C ALA A 39 -8.33 0.54 20.59
N TYR A 40 -7.17 1.20 20.62
CA TYR A 40 -6.09 0.90 21.55
C TYR A 40 -6.31 1.50 22.95
N GLY A 41 -7.28 2.40 23.16
CA GLY A 41 -7.53 3.04 24.44
C GLY A 41 -6.29 3.75 24.96
N SER A 42 -5.74 3.30 26.12
CA SER A 42 -4.53 3.87 26.73
C SER A 42 -3.24 3.59 25.94
N TYR A 43 -3.24 2.64 24.99
CA TYR A 43 -2.07 2.21 24.22
C TYR A 43 -2.02 2.80 22.81
N ARG A 44 -2.58 3.99 22.57
CA ARG A 44 -2.64 4.65 21.24
C ARG A 44 -1.30 4.73 20.49
N ALA A 45 -0.20 4.76 21.23
CA ALA A 45 1.15 4.76 20.64
C ALA A 45 1.47 3.51 19.81
N LEU A 46 0.70 2.42 19.96
CA LEU A 46 0.82 1.20 19.14
C LEU A 46 0.23 1.39 17.74
N ALA A 47 -0.64 2.38 17.55
CA ALA A 47 -1.23 2.71 16.25
C ALA A 47 -0.19 3.43 15.38
N THR A 48 0.70 2.67 14.76
CA THR A 48 1.81 3.17 13.95
C THR A 48 1.99 2.33 12.67
N GLY A 49 2.89 2.76 11.80
CA GLY A 49 3.25 2.04 10.58
C GLY A 49 2.54 2.52 9.31
N GLY A 50 1.58 3.47 9.39
CA GLY A 50 0.82 3.95 8.24
C GLY A 50 1.70 4.42 7.08
N ALA A 51 2.68 5.27 7.37
CA ALA A 51 3.61 5.74 6.33
C ALA A 51 4.38 4.59 5.66
N ILE A 52 4.80 3.56 6.43
CA ILE A 52 5.45 2.37 5.87
C ILE A 52 4.47 1.61 4.97
N GLY A 53 3.21 1.44 5.41
CA GLY A 53 2.16 0.78 4.63
C GLY A 53 1.87 1.51 3.32
N ASP A 54 1.70 2.83 3.37
CA ASP A 54 1.44 3.67 2.19
C ASP A 54 2.56 3.54 1.15
N VAL A 55 3.81 3.66 1.55
CA VAL A 55 4.94 3.56 0.62
C VAL A 55 5.14 2.15 0.07
N LEU A 56 4.83 1.09 0.84
CA LEU A 56 4.81 -0.29 0.35
C LEU A 56 3.75 -0.46 -0.73
N PHE A 57 2.57 0.14 -0.56
CA PHE A 57 1.51 0.07 -1.56
C PHE A 57 1.90 0.80 -2.85
N PHE A 58 2.47 2.01 -2.77
CA PHE A 58 2.96 2.72 -3.94
C PHE A 58 4.11 1.97 -4.64
N PHE A 59 5.02 1.38 -3.87
CA PHE A 59 6.07 0.52 -4.41
C PHE A 59 5.49 -0.66 -5.20
N CYS A 60 4.54 -1.40 -4.63
CA CYS A 60 3.88 -2.53 -5.30
C CYS A 60 3.19 -2.10 -6.59
N SER A 61 2.54 -0.92 -6.58
CA SER A 61 1.90 -0.35 -7.76
C SER A 61 2.93 -0.06 -8.86
N GLY A 62 4.01 0.67 -8.55
CA GLY A 62 5.08 0.97 -9.49
C GLY A 62 5.74 -0.26 -10.07
N PHE A 63 6.04 -1.26 -9.24
CA PHE A 63 6.63 -2.52 -9.66
C PHE A 63 5.74 -3.25 -10.68
N THR A 64 4.45 -3.41 -10.37
CA THR A 64 3.53 -4.15 -11.25
C THR A 64 3.26 -3.44 -12.57
N LEU A 65 3.34 -2.12 -12.60
CA LEU A 65 3.17 -1.33 -13.82
C LEU A 65 4.34 -1.53 -14.81
N PHE A 66 5.55 -1.71 -14.29
CA PHE A 66 6.76 -1.80 -15.11
C PHE A 66 7.25 -3.23 -15.38
N LEU A 67 6.54 -4.24 -14.93
CA LEU A 67 6.74 -5.63 -15.41
C LEU A 67 6.44 -5.78 -16.90
N ARG A 68 5.58 -4.92 -17.45
CA ARG A 68 5.27 -4.86 -18.88
C ARG A 68 5.55 -3.44 -19.36
N PRO A 69 6.50 -3.25 -20.28
CA PRO A 69 6.84 -1.91 -20.74
C PRO A 69 5.68 -1.25 -21.47
N THR A 70 5.50 0.04 -21.21
CA THR A 70 4.67 0.95 -22.00
C THR A 70 5.58 1.63 -23.01
N ASN A 71 5.28 1.52 -24.30
CA ASN A 71 6.21 1.97 -25.33
C ASN A 71 5.72 3.18 -26.12
N SER A 72 4.42 3.54 -26.03
CA SER A 72 3.83 4.63 -26.81
C SER A 72 2.85 5.47 -26.02
N ILE A 73 2.86 6.79 -26.26
CA ILE A 73 1.90 7.72 -25.66
C ILE A 73 0.48 7.50 -26.21
N SER A 74 0.33 6.96 -27.44
CA SER A 74 -0.96 6.66 -28.02
C SER A 74 -1.75 5.59 -27.27
N GLU A 75 -1.08 4.73 -26.50
CA GLU A 75 -1.72 3.70 -25.67
C GLU A 75 -2.26 4.25 -24.34
N PHE A 76 -1.91 5.49 -23.96
CA PHE A 76 -2.26 6.08 -22.67
C PHE A 76 -3.76 6.04 -22.36
N PRO A 77 -4.70 6.42 -23.26
CA PRO A 77 -6.12 6.40 -22.95
C PRO A 77 -6.62 5.01 -22.52
N ASN A 78 -6.24 3.97 -23.28
CA ASN A 78 -6.62 2.60 -22.97
C ASN A 78 -5.95 2.07 -21.71
N TRP A 79 -4.70 2.45 -21.49
CA TRP A 79 -3.97 2.09 -20.28
C TRP A 79 -4.58 2.75 -19.04
N TYR A 80 -4.91 4.05 -19.10
CA TYR A 80 -5.50 4.80 -18.00
C TYR A 80 -6.93 4.34 -17.70
N LYS A 81 -7.74 4.07 -18.73
CA LYS A 81 -9.06 3.46 -18.58
C LYS A 81 -9.01 2.15 -17.76
N LYS A 82 -7.98 1.32 -17.96
CA LYS A 82 -7.76 0.11 -17.15
C LYS A 82 -7.45 0.42 -15.68
N ARG A 83 -6.86 1.58 -15.34
CA ARG A 83 -6.63 1.99 -13.95
C ARG A 83 -7.92 2.47 -13.30
N ILE A 84 -8.66 3.32 -14.01
CA ILE A 84 -9.99 3.75 -13.59
C ILE A 84 -10.88 2.53 -13.29
N SER A 85 -10.98 1.59 -14.22
CA SER A 85 -11.82 0.39 -14.07
C SER A 85 -11.37 -0.58 -12.95
N ARG A 86 -10.20 -0.39 -12.37
CA ARG A 86 -9.73 -1.17 -11.20
C ARG A 86 -10.01 -0.49 -9.87
N ILE A 87 -10.03 0.84 -9.84
CA ILE A 87 -10.16 1.63 -8.60
C ILE A 87 -11.60 2.06 -8.38
N PHE A 88 -12.21 2.71 -9.35
CA PHE A 88 -13.52 3.36 -9.16
C PHE A 88 -14.68 2.41 -8.85
N PRO A 89 -14.76 1.18 -9.38
CA PRO A 89 -15.81 0.26 -8.95
C PRO A 89 -15.80 0.00 -7.44
N SER A 90 -14.62 -0.08 -6.80
CA SER A 90 -14.51 -0.21 -5.34
C SER A 90 -14.93 1.08 -4.62
N VAL A 91 -14.59 2.25 -5.16
CA VAL A 91 -15.03 3.55 -4.61
C VAL A 91 -16.55 3.66 -4.63
N PHE A 92 -17.19 3.35 -5.76
CA PHE A 92 -18.66 3.35 -5.87
C PHE A 92 -19.32 2.30 -4.99
N ALA A 93 -18.74 1.09 -4.91
CA ALA A 93 -19.26 0.04 -4.05
C ALA A 93 -19.26 0.46 -2.57
N VAL A 94 -18.17 1.09 -2.11
CA VAL A 94 -18.07 1.60 -0.74
C VAL A 94 -19.02 2.77 -0.53
N ALA A 95 -19.17 3.68 -1.50
CA ALA A 95 -20.15 4.78 -1.40
C ALA A 95 -21.58 4.25 -1.22
N ILE A 96 -21.97 3.19 -1.96
CA ILE A 96 -23.27 2.52 -1.80
C ILE A 96 -23.41 1.92 -0.40
N ILE A 97 -22.40 1.21 0.09
CA ILE A 97 -22.41 0.62 1.45
C ILE A 97 -22.54 1.71 2.50
N ARG A 98 -21.83 2.83 2.34
CA ARG A 98 -21.91 3.98 3.26
C ARG A 98 -23.30 4.58 3.29
N CYS A 99 -23.91 4.81 2.15
CA CYS A 99 -25.27 5.33 2.03
C CYS A 99 -26.29 4.39 2.71
N LEU A 100 -26.16 3.06 2.52
CA LEU A 100 -27.15 2.10 3.02
C LEU A 100 -27.01 1.79 4.52
N PHE A 101 -25.80 1.81 5.08
CA PHE A 101 -25.54 1.30 6.44
C PHE A 101 -25.01 2.36 7.41
N PHE A 102 -24.53 3.51 6.92
CA PHE A 102 -23.92 4.53 7.77
C PHE A 102 -24.56 5.92 7.63
N ASP A 103 -25.67 6.01 6.91
CA ASP A 103 -26.46 7.24 6.70
C ASP A 103 -25.61 8.43 6.21
N THR A 104 -24.63 8.13 5.33
CA THR A 104 -23.77 9.15 4.73
C THR A 104 -24.20 9.41 3.29
N HIS A 105 -24.52 10.67 2.98
CA HIS A 105 -24.96 11.10 1.66
C HIS A 105 -23.91 12.02 1.03
N ASP A 106 -22.89 11.40 0.39
CA ASP A 106 -21.93 12.18 -0.39
C ASP A 106 -22.52 12.52 -1.76
N ASP A 107 -22.30 13.74 -2.23
CA ASP A 107 -22.62 14.11 -3.60
C ASP A 107 -21.73 13.35 -4.61
N ILE A 108 -22.24 13.18 -5.83
CA ILE A 108 -21.57 12.37 -6.85
C ILE A 108 -20.16 12.90 -7.22
N ILE A 109 -19.97 14.23 -7.13
CA ILE A 109 -18.69 14.86 -7.40
C ILE A 109 -17.67 14.47 -6.31
N THR A 110 -18.07 14.53 -5.04
CA THR A 110 -17.24 14.10 -3.91
C THR A 110 -16.85 12.62 -4.04
N ILE A 111 -17.79 11.76 -4.48
CA ILE A 111 -17.50 10.34 -4.73
C ILE A 111 -16.49 10.17 -5.87
N ILE A 112 -16.68 10.86 -7.01
CA ILE A 112 -15.82 10.75 -8.20
C ILE A 112 -14.42 11.29 -7.91
N ILE A 113 -14.32 12.46 -7.25
CA ILE A 113 -13.03 13.09 -6.93
C ILE A 113 -12.40 12.38 -5.74
N SER A 114 -13.20 11.65 -4.94
CA SER A 114 -12.78 11.04 -3.66
C SER A 114 -12.08 12.06 -2.76
N TRP A 115 -12.63 13.28 -2.68
CA TRP A 115 -12.01 14.44 -2.02
C TRP A 115 -11.66 14.19 -0.56
N ASN A 116 -12.44 13.33 0.11
CA ASN A 116 -12.21 12.96 1.50
C ASN A 116 -11.02 11.99 1.70
N ASP A 117 -10.55 11.37 0.63
CA ASP A 117 -9.48 10.38 0.64
C ASP A 117 -8.26 10.90 -0.13
N TRP A 118 -7.23 11.37 0.58
CA TRP A 118 -6.00 11.87 -0.04
C TRP A 118 -5.35 10.85 -1.01
N PHE A 119 -5.54 9.55 -0.75
CA PHE A 119 -4.86 8.46 -1.46
C PHE A 119 -5.37 8.26 -2.89
N ILE A 120 -6.70 8.29 -3.11
CA ILE A 120 -7.29 8.03 -4.44
C ILE A 120 -6.87 9.08 -5.47
N PRO A 121 -7.05 10.40 -5.24
CA PRO A 121 -6.59 11.41 -6.19
C PRO A 121 -5.07 11.37 -6.37
N CYS A 122 -4.31 11.09 -5.31
CA CYS A 122 -2.86 10.97 -5.36
C CYS A 122 -2.42 9.85 -6.31
N ILE A 123 -2.94 8.63 -6.16
CA ILE A 123 -2.54 7.51 -7.00
C ILE A 123 -2.98 7.69 -8.46
N MET A 124 -4.15 8.31 -8.69
CA MET A 124 -4.62 8.61 -10.03
C MET A 124 -3.72 9.62 -10.74
N MET A 125 -3.26 10.66 -10.04
CA MET A 125 -2.27 11.61 -10.54
C MET A 125 -0.92 10.90 -10.80
N TYR A 126 -0.46 10.07 -9.87
CA TYR A 126 0.77 9.30 -10.03
C TYR A 126 0.75 8.40 -11.28
N TYR A 127 -0.40 7.82 -11.62
CA TYR A 127 -0.52 7.02 -12.83
C TYR A 127 -0.26 7.83 -14.10
N VAL A 128 -0.71 9.09 -14.16
CA VAL A 128 -0.41 9.98 -15.30
C VAL A 128 1.10 10.24 -15.39
N ILE A 129 1.69 10.68 -14.27
CA ILE A 129 3.10 11.08 -14.23
C ILE A 129 4.02 9.88 -14.53
N ILE A 130 3.75 8.72 -13.89
CA ILE A 130 4.60 7.53 -14.08
C ILE A 130 4.48 6.94 -15.48
N TYR A 131 3.32 7.10 -16.14
CA TYR A 131 3.17 6.70 -17.55
C TYR A 131 4.06 7.56 -18.46
N ILE A 132 4.02 8.89 -18.29
CA ILE A 132 4.86 9.82 -19.04
C ILE A 132 6.34 9.49 -18.83
N ILE A 133 6.76 9.26 -17.56
CA ILE A 133 8.13 8.85 -17.25
C ILE A 133 8.46 7.50 -17.90
N GLY A 134 7.54 6.55 -17.93
CA GLY A 134 7.73 5.24 -18.54
C GLY A 134 8.01 5.31 -20.04
N VAL A 135 7.35 6.22 -20.73
CA VAL A 135 7.51 6.43 -22.18
C VAL A 135 8.78 7.22 -22.51
N TYR A 136 9.01 8.36 -21.84
CA TYR A 136 10.01 9.33 -22.26
C TYR A 136 11.28 9.37 -21.41
N ALA A 137 11.21 8.96 -20.14
CA ALA A 137 12.28 9.20 -19.17
C ALA A 137 12.65 7.94 -18.34
N ARG A 138 12.29 6.75 -18.81
CA ARG A 138 12.53 5.49 -18.11
C ARG A 138 13.98 5.28 -17.66
N GLN A 139 14.95 5.68 -18.48
CA GLN A 139 16.38 5.60 -18.17
C GLN A 139 16.80 6.54 -17.03
N TYR A 140 16.09 7.63 -16.85
CA TYR A 140 16.42 8.69 -15.90
C TYR A 140 15.72 8.53 -14.53
N ILE A 141 15.00 7.42 -14.27
CA ILE A 141 14.23 7.22 -13.02
C ILE A 141 15.07 7.51 -11.77
N LYS A 142 16.36 7.13 -11.73
CA LYS A 142 17.23 7.42 -10.59
C LYS A 142 17.44 8.94 -10.37
N HIS A 143 17.66 9.69 -11.45
CA HIS A 143 17.86 11.14 -11.38
C HIS A 143 16.55 11.84 -10.98
N ILE A 144 15.41 11.35 -11.47
CA ILE A 144 14.09 11.86 -11.10
C ILE A 144 13.83 11.66 -9.60
N ILE A 145 14.16 10.48 -9.04
CA ILE A 145 14.06 10.20 -7.60
C ILE A 145 14.90 11.21 -6.80
N ILE A 146 16.14 11.48 -7.24
CA ILE A 146 17.01 12.45 -6.56
C ILE A 146 16.41 13.85 -6.64
N GLY A 147 15.96 14.29 -7.83
CA GLY A 147 15.34 15.60 -8.02
C GLY A 147 14.11 15.80 -7.15
N ILE A 148 13.21 14.81 -7.11
CA ILE A 148 12.01 14.86 -6.25
C ILE A 148 12.39 14.86 -4.76
N SER A 149 13.44 14.12 -4.36
CA SER A 149 13.92 14.14 -2.98
C SER A 149 14.46 15.50 -2.58
N VAL A 150 15.16 16.20 -3.48
CA VAL A 150 15.65 17.58 -3.25
C VAL A 150 14.48 18.55 -3.13
N ILE A 151 13.49 18.48 -4.04
CA ILE A 151 12.27 19.29 -3.97
C ILE A 151 11.55 19.05 -2.63
N GLY A 152 11.40 17.79 -2.23
CA GLY A 152 10.77 17.42 -0.95
C GLY A 152 11.57 17.95 0.25
N ALA A 153 12.91 17.94 0.20
CA ALA A 153 13.76 18.50 1.25
C ALA A 153 13.57 20.01 1.40
N VAL A 154 13.54 20.74 0.28
CA VAL A 154 13.30 22.19 0.28
C VAL A 154 11.89 22.50 0.81
N TYR A 155 10.86 21.80 0.32
CA TYR A 155 9.50 21.96 0.82
C TYR A 155 9.41 21.69 2.33
N PHE A 156 10.02 20.58 2.79
CA PHE A 156 10.08 20.25 4.22
C PHE A 156 10.79 21.34 5.05
N ALA A 157 11.90 21.87 4.57
CA ALA A 157 12.65 22.91 5.28
C ALA A 157 11.82 24.19 5.48
N ILE A 158 10.96 24.54 4.51
CA ILE A 158 10.06 25.69 4.59
C ILE A 158 8.90 25.40 5.55
N GLU A 159 8.17 24.32 5.32
CA GLU A 159 6.95 23.99 6.06
C GLU A 159 7.21 23.60 7.52
N SER A 160 8.34 22.94 7.81
CA SER A 160 8.69 22.51 9.17
C SER A 160 9.00 23.65 10.14
N GLN A 161 8.99 24.90 9.68
CA GLN A 161 9.06 26.05 10.57
C GLN A 161 7.78 26.22 11.40
N ASN A 162 6.65 25.73 10.92
CA ASN A 162 5.38 25.69 11.64
C ASN A 162 5.34 24.46 12.57
N ILE A 163 5.61 24.68 13.85
CA ILE A 163 5.72 23.60 14.85
C ILE A 163 4.40 23.45 15.62
N PRO A 164 3.96 22.20 15.96
CA PRO A 164 4.60 20.90 15.68
C PRO A 164 4.36 20.43 14.23
N TYR A 165 5.38 19.89 13.59
CA TYR A 165 5.31 19.42 12.21
C TYR A 165 5.47 17.90 12.12
N ASN A 166 4.55 17.25 11.39
CA ASN A 166 4.62 15.83 11.07
C ASN A 166 4.81 15.62 9.57
N MET A 167 6.01 15.27 9.15
CA MET A 167 6.39 15.03 7.76
C MET A 167 5.49 14.01 7.07
N TYR A 168 5.12 12.94 7.76
CA TYR A 168 4.26 11.89 7.22
C TYR A 168 2.76 12.15 7.43
N GLY A 169 2.40 13.20 8.16
CA GLY A 169 1.04 13.71 8.30
C GLY A 169 0.67 14.76 7.25
N ASN A 170 1.66 15.48 6.71
CA ASN A 170 1.41 16.53 5.72
C ASN A 170 1.06 15.92 4.35
N THR A 171 -0.11 16.28 3.81
CA THR A 171 -0.62 15.70 2.57
C THR A 171 0.25 16.02 1.36
N TYR A 172 0.65 17.27 1.19
CA TYR A 172 1.42 17.69 0.00
C TYR A 172 2.83 17.10 -0.01
N LEU A 173 3.50 17.08 1.16
CA LEU A 173 4.81 16.47 1.28
C LEU A 173 4.76 14.95 1.02
N LYS A 174 3.71 14.26 1.51
CA LYS A 174 3.47 12.85 1.14
C LYS A 174 3.34 12.67 -0.37
N TRP A 175 2.59 13.54 -1.05
CA TRP A 175 2.43 13.48 -2.50
C TRP A 175 3.75 13.65 -3.26
N ILE A 176 4.67 14.46 -2.74
CA ILE A 176 5.99 14.63 -3.33
C ILE A 176 6.86 13.40 -3.08
N LEU A 177 7.02 13.00 -1.81
CA LEU A 177 7.99 12.00 -1.41
C LEU A 177 7.57 10.56 -1.68
N PHE A 178 6.26 10.25 -1.55
CA PHE A 178 5.77 8.87 -1.72
C PHE A 178 5.79 8.44 -3.19
N PHE A 179 5.74 9.37 -4.12
CA PHE A 179 5.94 9.08 -5.54
C PHE A 179 7.30 8.42 -5.82
N ASN A 180 8.34 8.77 -5.07
CA ASN A 180 9.65 8.13 -5.19
C ASN A 180 9.62 6.63 -4.90
N PHE A 181 8.74 6.15 -4.00
CA PHE A 181 8.59 4.71 -3.75
C PHE A 181 7.90 4.01 -4.93
N MET A 182 6.97 4.67 -5.59
CA MET A 182 6.39 4.16 -6.83
C MET A 182 7.44 4.09 -7.95
N LEU A 183 8.31 5.08 -8.08
CA LEU A 183 9.43 5.08 -9.02
C LEU A 183 10.47 4.00 -8.67
N MET A 184 10.75 3.78 -7.38
CA MET A 184 11.62 2.70 -6.92
C MET A 184 11.04 1.34 -7.30
N GLY A 185 9.75 1.13 -7.08
CA GLY A 185 9.04 -0.08 -7.52
C GLY A 185 9.16 -0.28 -9.03
N ALA A 186 8.91 0.76 -9.82
CA ALA A 186 9.07 0.74 -11.27
C ALA A 186 10.49 0.34 -11.68
N LYS A 187 11.51 0.93 -11.06
CA LYS A 187 12.92 0.58 -11.31
C LYS A 187 13.23 -0.87 -10.98
N MET A 188 12.68 -1.39 -9.90
CA MET A 188 12.87 -2.78 -9.52
C MET A 188 12.11 -3.74 -10.43
N GLY A 189 10.92 -3.36 -10.92
CA GLY A 189 10.16 -4.13 -11.91
C GLY A 189 10.89 -4.26 -13.26
N ILE A 190 11.55 -3.20 -13.70
CA ILE A 190 12.39 -3.22 -14.93
C ILE A 190 13.57 -4.22 -14.80
N CYS A 191 14.14 -4.32 -13.60
CA CYS A 191 15.36 -5.10 -13.35
C CYS A 191 15.04 -6.47 -12.72
N PHE A 192 13.79 -6.90 -12.72
CA PHE A 192 13.37 -8.19 -12.18
C PHE A 192 13.65 -9.34 -13.17
N PRO A 193 14.09 -10.54 -12.73
CA PRO A 193 14.48 -10.96 -11.36
C PRO A 193 15.89 -10.49 -10.97
N LYS A 194 16.13 -10.31 -9.65
CA LYS A 194 17.44 -9.93 -9.11
C LYS A 194 18.21 -11.11 -8.52
N LYS A 195 19.54 -10.95 -8.41
CA LYS A 195 20.39 -11.87 -7.63
C LYS A 195 19.97 -11.86 -6.16
N THR A 196 19.87 -13.03 -5.55
CA THR A 196 19.54 -13.19 -4.13
C THR A 196 20.77 -12.90 -3.26
N GLU A 197 20.58 -12.02 -2.26
CA GLU A 197 21.53 -11.81 -1.17
C GLU A 197 21.23 -12.79 -0.03
N SER A 198 22.13 -12.90 0.97
CA SER A 198 21.88 -13.71 2.16
C SER A 198 20.62 -13.20 2.92
N LEU A 199 19.70 -14.10 3.25
CA LEU A 199 18.48 -13.75 4.00
C LEU A 199 18.79 -13.11 5.35
N THR A 200 19.77 -13.62 6.08
CA THR A 200 20.21 -13.06 7.38
C THR A 200 20.68 -11.62 7.21
N LYS A 201 21.46 -11.30 6.18
CA LYS A 201 21.91 -9.94 5.89
C LYS A 201 20.71 -9.04 5.59
N LEU A 202 19.76 -9.49 4.77
CA LEU A 202 18.55 -8.73 4.44
C LEU A 202 17.69 -8.44 5.67
N LEU A 203 17.51 -9.42 6.56
CA LEU A 203 16.76 -9.27 7.80
C LEU A 203 17.42 -8.27 8.75
N ILE A 204 18.75 -8.35 8.93
CA ILE A 204 19.51 -7.41 9.77
C ILE A 204 19.38 -5.98 9.21
N GLN A 205 19.52 -5.82 7.90
CA GLN A 205 19.40 -4.51 7.25
C GLN A 205 17.98 -3.95 7.32
N ALA A 206 16.94 -4.77 7.14
CA ALA A 206 15.56 -4.36 7.29
C ALA A 206 15.24 -3.94 8.72
N PHE A 207 15.70 -4.70 9.72
CA PHE A 207 15.53 -4.38 11.12
C PHE A 207 16.25 -3.08 11.50
N ALA A 208 17.52 -2.93 11.11
CA ALA A 208 18.28 -1.71 11.36
C ALA A 208 17.62 -0.48 10.70
N ALA A 209 17.13 -0.63 9.45
CA ALA A 209 16.42 0.42 8.75
C ALA A 209 15.09 0.79 9.45
N LEU A 210 14.34 -0.19 9.96
CA LEU A 210 13.11 0.03 10.72
C LEU A 210 13.39 0.82 12.02
N VAL A 211 14.41 0.42 12.76
CA VAL A 211 14.80 1.11 14.00
C VAL A 211 15.24 2.54 13.70
N LEU A 212 16.13 2.75 12.73
CA LEU A 212 16.61 4.08 12.36
C LEU A 212 15.47 4.98 11.84
N TYR A 213 14.51 4.41 11.07
CA TYR A 213 13.32 5.13 10.64
C TYR A 213 12.55 5.71 11.82
N TYR A 214 12.21 4.89 12.82
CA TYR A 214 11.45 5.35 13.95
C TYR A 214 12.26 6.29 14.88
N VAL A 215 13.55 6.04 15.06
CA VAL A 215 14.43 6.91 15.84
C VAL A 215 14.46 8.31 15.25
N PHE A 216 14.76 8.46 13.96
CA PHE A 216 14.83 9.78 13.32
C PHE A 216 13.45 10.43 13.21
N TYR A 217 12.41 9.65 12.92
CA TYR A 217 11.04 10.15 12.84
C TYR A 217 10.57 10.74 14.18
N PHE A 218 10.67 9.97 15.28
CA PHE A 218 10.17 10.42 16.57
C PHE A 218 11.02 11.51 17.21
N ILE A 219 12.35 11.48 17.06
CA ILE A 219 13.22 12.55 17.55
C ILE A 219 12.84 13.86 16.83
N GLY A 220 12.75 13.83 15.51
CA GLY A 220 12.44 15.02 14.74
C GLY A 220 11.02 15.53 14.96
N GLN A 221 10.03 14.65 15.03
CA GLN A 221 8.61 15.03 15.23
C GLN A 221 8.36 15.70 16.59
N ARG A 222 9.07 15.26 17.63
CA ARG A 222 8.89 15.79 18.99
C ARG A 222 9.75 17.00 19.30
N SER A 223 10.69 17.33 18.41
CA SER A 223 11.61 18.44 18.65
C SER A 223 11.03 19.77 18.21
N THR A 224 11.23 20.80 19.04
CA THR A 224 10.90 22.19 18.73
C THR A 224 12.13 23.01 18.29
N SER A 225 13.31 22.40 18.30
CA SER A 225 14.59 23.00 17.89
C SER A 225 14.97 22.57 16.45
N ASP A 226 16.18 22.89 16.02
CA ASP A 226 16.73 22.46 14.74
C ASP A 226 16.83 20.95 14.58
N LEU A 227 16.75 20.18 15.66
CA LEU A 227 16.64 18.72 15.62
C LEU A 227 15.39 18.24 14.86
N ARG A 228 14.38 19.09 14.64
CA ARG A 228 13.22 18.77 13.80
C ARG A 228 13.62 18.33 12.39
N TYR A 229 14.74 18.87 11.86
CA TYR A 229 15.22 18.50 10.51
C TYR A 229 15.70 17.05 10.43
N ILE A 230 16.01 16.40 11.55
CA ILE A 230 16.34 14.96 11.62
C ILE A 230 15.15 14.12 11.13
N GLN A 231 13.92 14.61 11.25
CA GLN A 231 12.76 13.90 10.74
C GLN A 231 12.89 13.58 9.25
N PHE A 232 13.47 14.49 8.44
CA PHE A 232 13.68 14.23 7.02
C PHE A 232 14.69 13.10 6.77
N ILE A 233 15.67 12.93 7.67
CA ILE A 233 16.66 11.85 7.56
C ILE A 233 15.97 10.48 7.64
N SER A 234 14.82 10.36 8.34
CA SER A 234 14.04 9.12 8.42
C SER A 234 13.60 8.58 7.05
N TYR A 235 13.55 9.44 6.04
CA TYR A 235 13.21 9.05 4.67
C TYR A 235 14.23 8.08 4.04
N ILE A 236 15.52 8.20 4.40
CA ILE A 236 16.59 7.32 3.88
C ILE A 236 16.42 5.88 4.38
N PRO A 237 16.34 5.62 5.70
CA PRO A 237 16.08 4.27 6.19
C PRO A 237 14.72 3.71 5.74
N LEU A 238 13.68 4.56 5.56
CA LEU A 238 12.42 4.10 4.99
C LEU A 238 12.60 3.57 3.57
N PHE A 239 13.40 4.25 2.75
CA PHE A 239 13.72 3.81 1.38
C PHE A 239 14.45 2.47 1.37
N ILE A 240 15.44 2.30 2.27
CA ILE A 240 16.17 1.05 2.46
C ILE A 240 15.23 -0.05 2.93
N LEU A 241 14.39 0.22 3.93
CA LEU A 241 13.43 -0.74 4.50
C LEU A 241 12.54 -1.35 3.42
N VAL A 242 11.89 -0.52 2.60
CA VAL A 242 10.99 -0.98 1.53
C VAL A 242 11.73 -1.87 0.53
N GLN A 243 12.95 -1.46 0.14
CA GLN A 243 13.78 -2.27 -0.75
C GLN A 243 14.13 -3.63 -0.14
N ARG A 244 14.52 -3.66 1.14
CA ARG A 244 14.90 -4.92 1.82
C ARG A 244 13.70 -5.83 2.05
N LEU A 245 12.54 -5.29 2.42
CA LEU A 245 11.32 -6.07 2.55
C LEU A 245 10.93 -6.75 1.22
N PHE A 246 11.05 -6.03 0.09
CA PHE A 246 10.85 -6.64 -1.23
C PHE A 246 11.84 -7.78 -1.49
N MET A 247 13.13 -7.56 -1.24
CA MET A 247 14.16 -8.59 -1.45
C MET A 247 13.96 -9.81 -0.54
N ILE A 248 13.48 -9.61 0.69
CA ILE A 248 13.10 -10.70 1.60
C ILE A 248 11.92 -11.48 1.01
N GLY A 249 10.88 -10.80 0.53
CA GLY A 249 9.72 -11.43 -0.10
C GLY A 249 10.05 -12.23 -1.36
N GLU A 250 11.09 -11.86 -2.11
CA GLU A 250 11.57 -12.59 -3.28
C GLU A 250 12.62 -13.68 -2.92
N HIS A 251 13.04 -13.75 -1.66
CA HIS A 251 14.08 -14.71 -1.26
C HIS A 251 13.51 -16.14 -1.16
N PRO A 252 14.13 -17.18 -1.79
CA PRO A 252 13.60 -18.54 -1.82
C PRO A 252 13.29 -19.13 -0.44
N LYS A 253 14.16 -18.89 0.56
CA LYS A 253 13.93 -19.36 1.94
C LYS A 253 12.72 -18.70 2.61
N ALA A 254 12.45 -17.42 2.32
CA ALA A 254 11.26 -16.73 2.83
C ALA A 254 10.02 -17.24 2.11
N GLN A 255 10.08 -17.40 0.79
CA GLN A 255 9.00 -17.98 -0.02
C GLN A 255 8.61 -19.38 0.46
N ALA A 256 9.57 -20.24 0.81
CA ALA A 256 9.31 -21.55 1.37
C ALA A 256 8.43 -21.54 2.64
N VAL A 257 8.41 -20.42 3.37
CA VAL A 257 7.58 -20.26 4.57
C VAL A 257 6.18 -19.77 4.21
N PHE A 258 6.07 -18.66 3.46
CA PHE A 258 4.75 -18.05 3.23
C PHE A 258 4.00 -18.61 2.00
N MET A 259 4.68 -19.36 1.09
CA MET A 259 4.07 -20.04 -0.06
C MET A 259 3.41 -21.38 0.28
N ARG A 260 3.32 -21.73 1.56
CA ARG A 260 2.62 -22.94 2.00
C ARG A 260 1.14 -22.89 1.61
N LYS A 261 0.60 -24.07 1.25
CA LYS A 261 -0.76 -24.25 0.70
C LYS A 261 -1.88 -23.58 1.53
N ARG A 262 -1.71 -23.48 2.85
CA ARG A 262 -2.67 -22.85 3.76
C ARG A 262 -2.39 -21.37 4.04
N VAL A 263 -1.13 -20.94 3.93
CA VAL A 263 -0.69 -19.60 4.31
C VAL A 263 -0.84 -18.61 3.14
N PHE A 264 -0.38 -18.99 1.96
CA PHE A 264 -0.39 -18.10 0.81
C PHE A 264 -1.79 -17.65 0.35
N PRO A 265 -2.82 -18.52 0.28
CA PRO A 265 -4.17 -18.10 -0.05
C PRO A 265 -4.71 -17.02 0.90
N PHE A 266 -4.40 -17.14 2.20
CA PHE A 266 -4.76 -16.11 3.19
C PHE A 266 -4.02 -14.79 2.92
N ILE A 267 -2.70 -14.82 2.70
CA ILE A 267 -1.90 -13.63 2.36
C ILE A 267 -2.43 -12.98 1.09
N ALA A 268 -2.67 -13.75 0.04
CA ALA A 268 -3.16 -13.25 -1.25
C ALA A 268 -4.59 -12.69 -1.14
N PHE A 269 -5.45 -13.32 -0.35
CA PHE A 269 -6.81 -12.84 -0.09
C PHE A 269 -6.79 -11.50 0.64
N ILE A 270 -6.16 -11.45 1.81
CA ILE A 270 -6.10 -10.22 2.62
C ILE A 270 -5.35 -9.11 1.85
N GLY A 271 -4.14 -9.37 1.35
CA GLY A 271 -3.37 -8.37 0.58
C GLY A 271 -4.07 -7.91 -0.69
N GLY A 272 -4.91 -8.79 -1.25
CA GLY A 272 -5.79 -8.43 -2.36
C GLY A 272 -6.86 -7.40 -1.98
N LEU A 273 -7.38 -7.37 -0.74
CA LEU A 273 -8.43 -6.45 -0.26
C LEU A 273 -7.90 -5.05 0.13
N CYS A 274 -6.63 -4.75 -0.11
CA CYS A 274 -5.98 -3.55 0.40
C CYS A 274 -6.75 -2.25 0.13
N LEU A 275 -7.29 -2.08 -1.08
CA LEU A 275 -8.06 -0.89 -1.45
C LEU A 275 -9.40 -0.82 -0.70
N GLU A 276 -10.15 -1.92 -0.69
CA GLU A 276 -11.46 -1.95 -0.05
C GLU A 276 -11.35 -1.81 1.47
N VAL A 277 -10.36 -2.45 2.11
CA VAL A 277 -10.06 -2.26 3.54
C VAL A 277 -9.77 -0.79 3.83
N TYR A 278 -8.90 -0.15 3.03
CA TYR A 278 -8.61 1.27 3.17
C TYR A 278 -9.87 2.13 3.13
N LEU A 279 -10.78 1.86 2.19
CA LEU A 279 -12.00 2.65 2.00
C LEU A 279 -13.06 2.43 3.08
N VAL A 280 -13.18 1.21 3.66
CA VAL A 280 -14.26 0.90 4.62
C VAL A 280 -13.86 1.05 6.08
N GLN A 281 -12.56 0.99 6.42
CA GLN A 281 -12.08 0.87 7.80
C GLN A 281 -12.59 1.99 8.73
N TYR A 282 -12.61 3.23 8.25
CA TYR A 282 -13.00 4.39 9.07
C TYR A 282 -14.43 4.33 9.62
N TYR A 283 -15.32 3.57 8.98
CA TYR A 283 -16.73 3.44 9.39
C TYR A 283 -16.95 2.34 10.41
N LEU A 284 -15.96 1.46 10.59
CA LEU A 284 -16.07 0.29 11.48
C LEU A 284 -15.16 0.41 12.71
N ILE A 285 -14.20 1.32 12.69
CA ILE A 285 -13.32 1.56 13.83
C ILE A 285 -14.12 2.23 14.94
N THR A 286 -14.11 1.64 16.15
CA THR A 286 -14.87 2.11 17.31
C THR A 286 -14.10 1.84 18.60
N ASP A 287 -14.32 2.69 19.60
CA ASP A 287 -13.83 2.54 20.97
C ASP A 287 -14.78 1.75 21.88
N ARG A 288 -16.03 1.49 21.41
CA ARG A 288 -17.06 0.78 22.20
C ARG A 288 -16.63 -0.61 22.66
N LEU A 289 -15.70 -1.24 21.95
CA LEU A 289 -15.18 -2.56 22.25
C LEU A 289 -13.89 -2.55 23.08
N ASN A 290 -13.44 -1.38 23.58
CA ASN A 290 -12.15 -1.25 24.28
C ASN A 290 -12.08 -2.06 25.59
N HIS A 291 -13.23 -2.38 26.20
CA HIS A 291 -13.32 -3.27 27.35
C HIS A 291 -12.89 -4.70 27.06
N LEU A 292 -12.85 -5.10 25.77
CA LEU A 292 -12.41 -6.43 25.28
C LEU A 292 -10.93 -6.45 24.87
N PHE A 293 -10.15 -5.37 25.09
CA PHE A 293 -8.76 -5.30 24.64
C PHE A 293 -7.93 -6.48 25.16
N PRO A 294 -7.10 -7.17 24.34
CA PRO A 294 -6.77 -6.87 22.93
C PRO A 294 -7.68 -7.56 21.89
N LEU A 295 -8.72 -8.30 22.29
CA LEU A 295 -9.63 -9.01 21.39
C LEU A 295 -10.40 -8.07 20.45
N ASN A 296 -10.72 -6.85 20.92
CA ASN A 296 -11.40 -5.83 20.12
C ASN A 296 -10.67 -5.54 18.80
N ILE A 297 -9.33 -5.54 18.78
CA ILE A 297 -8.53 -5.31 17.57
C ILE A 297 -8.83 -6.39 16.51
N LEU A 298 -8.88 -7.66 16.93
CA LEU A 298 -9.19 -8.79 16.04
C LEU A 298 -10.64 -8.73 15.55
N LEU A 299 -11.59 -8.35 16.41
CA LEU A 299 -13.00 -8.22 16.05
C LEU A 299 -13.22 -7.10 15.04
N ILE A 300 -12.61 -5.93 15.26
CA ILE A 300 -12.67 -4.80 14.32
C ILE A 300 -12.02 -5.19 12.99
N PHE A 301 -10.85 -5.82 13.03
CA PHE A 301 -10.18 -6.28 11.81
C PHE A 301 -11.04 -7.27 11.02
N ALA A 302 -11.64 -8.25 11.70
CA ALA A 302 -12.54 -9.21 11.05
C ALA A 302 -13.76 -8.51 10.41
N ALA A 303 -14.40 -7.58 11.11
CA ALA A 303 -15.51 -6.79 10.58
C ALA A 303 -15.11 -5.99 9.34
N VAL A 304 -13.94 -5.32 9.38
CA VAL A 304 -13.40 -4.57 8.25
C VAL A 304 -13.11 -5.47 7.05
N VAL A 305 -12.48 -6.65 7.26
CA VAL A 305 -12.19 -7.61 6.18
C VAL A 305 -13.46 -8.17 5.55
N ILE A 306 -14.46 -8.52 6.36
CA ILE A 306 -15.76 -9.01 5.86
C ILE A 306 -16.45 -7.93 5.01
N THR A 307 -16.54 -6.71 5.51
CA THR A 307 -17.16 -5.59 4.78
C THR A 307 -16.38 -5.25 3.51
N ALA A 308 -15.05 -5.26 3.56
CA ALA A 308 -14.20 -5.06 2.39
C ALA A 308 -14.39 -6.16 1.32
N TYR A 309 -14.59 -7.41 1.74
CA TYR A 309 -14.90 -8.48 0.80
C TYR A 309 -16.26 -8.29 0.12
N PHE A 310 -17.30 -7.89 0.86
CA PHE A 310 -18.59 -7.53 0.27
C PHE A 310 -18.46 -6.34 -0.68
N ALA A 311 -17.73 -5.30 -0.30
CA ALA A 311 -17.46 -4.16 -1.17
C ALA A 311 -16.76 -4.60 -2.47
N ARG A 312 -15.81 -5.53 -2.41
CA ARG A 312 -15.16 -6.12 -3.59
C ARG A 312 -16.14 -6.89 -4.48
N CYS A 313 -17.03 -7.71 -3.89
CA CYS A 313 -18.04 -8.42 -4.67
C CYS A 313 -18.95 -7.43 -5.41
N LEU A 314 -19.42 -6.39 -4.73
CA LEU A 314 -20.22 -5.33 -5.33
C LEU A 314 -19.45 -4.56 -6.41
N ALA A 315 -18.18 -4.23 -6.18
CA ALA A 315 -17.32 -3.60 -7.17
C ALA A 315 -17.16 -4.45 -8.45
N ARG A 316 -17.07 -5.77 -8.29
CA ARG A 316 -17.00 -6.70 -9.44
C ARG A 316 -18.31 -6.77 -10.21
N ILE A 317 -19.46 -6.71 -9.51
CA ILE A 317 -20.78 -6.59 -10.14
C ILE A 317 -20.84 -5.29 -10.94
N ILE A 318 -20.55 -4.14 -10.31
CA ILE A 318 -20.53 -2.83 -10.98
C ILE A 318 -19.64 -2.88 -12.22
N ARG A 319 -18.43 -3.43 -12.11
CA ARG A 319 -17.51 -3.53 -13.26
C ARG A 319 -18.07 -4.38 -14.39
N GLN A 320 -18.72 -5.51 -14.07
CA GLN A 320 -19.32 -6.40 -15.09
C GLN A 320 -20.55 -5.76 -15.74
N THR A 321 -21.33 -4.93 -15.03
CA THR A 321 -22.48 -4.21 -15.58
C THR A 321 -22.11 -3.31 -16.77
N PHE A 322 -20.88 -2.77 -16.78
CA PHE A 322 -20.38 -1.93 -17.88
C PHE A 322 -19.57 -2.71 -18.94
N GLN A 323 -19.64 -4.04 -18.93
CA GLN A 323 -19.04 -4.91 -19.94
C GLN A 323 -20.15 -5.53 -20.81
N THR A 324 -19.82 -5.85 -22.04
CA THR A 324 -20.76 -6.48 -22.98
C THR A 324 -20.91 -7.99 -22.80
N GLU A 325 -20.05 -8.59 -21.99
CA GLU A 325 -20.00 -10.03 -21.72
C GLU A 325 -21.04 -10.44 -20.65
N PRO A 326 -21.55 -11.68 -20.67
CA PRO A 326 -22.45 -12.19 -19.63
C PRO A 326 -21.82 -12.17 -18.24
N TYR A 327 -22.66 -11.99 -17.21
CA TYR A 327 -22.20 -12.01 -15.81
C TYR A 327 -21.54 -13.33 -15.44
N ASN A 328 -20.33 -13.25 -14.89
CA ASN A 328 -19.60 -14.38 -14.34
C ASN A 328 -19.63 -14.33 -12.80
N TRP A 329 -20.62 -15.00 -12.21
CA TRP A 329 -20.81 -15.04 -10.75
C TRP A 329 -19.64 -15.68 -10.00
N ARG A 330 -18.90 -16.62 -10.64
CA ARG A 330 -17.71 -17.23 -10.02
C ARG A 330 -16.59 -16.19 -9.83
N GLU A 331 -16.43 -15.28 -10.78
CA GLU A 331 -15.46 -14.17 -10.64
C GLU A 331 -15.93 -13.13 -9.63
N VAL A 332 -17.24 -12.94 -9.43
CA VAL A 332 -17.78 -12.01 -8.39
C VAL A 332 -17.36 -12.46 -7.00
N VAL A 333 -17.55 -13.72 -6.65
CA VAL A 333 -17.30 -14.27 -5.31
C VAL A 333 -15.88 -14.80 -5.11
N LYS A 334 -15.02 -14.72 -6.10
CA LYS A 334 -13.66 -15.23 -6.04
C LYS A 334 -12.85 -14.52 -4.95
N MET A 335 -12.22 -15.27 -4.07
CA MET A 335 -11.45 -14.69 -2.96
C MET A 335 -10.14 -14.03 -3.42
N TYR A 336 -9.42 -14.66 -4.35
CA TYR A 336 -8.11 -14.19 -4.85
C TYR A 336 -7.84 -14.61 -6.30
#